data_9e4946b1bcb24c0cd58becf634695138
#
_entry.id   9e4946b1bcb24c0cd58becf634695138
#
_cell.length_a   1.000
_cell.length_b   1.000
_cell.length_c   1.000
_cell.angle_alpha   90.00
_cell.angle_beta   90.00
_cell.angle_gamma   90.00
#
_symmetry.space_group_name_H-M   'P 1'
#
loop_
_entity.id
_entity.type
_entity.pdbx_description
1 polymer ?
#
loop_
_entity_poly.entity_id
_entity_poly.type
_entity_poly.pdbx_seq_one_letter_code
_entity_poly.pdbx_strand_id
1 'polypeptide(L)'
;MNLDPKQLTALTEILRLGSFEAAADALGVTQSAISQRLKALEDNFGSILVERSTPCRGTTAGLRLAAHANSVTLMEADLSRELRQGAHTLEALKPVRIAVNADSLATWLPTALDSSGAFRYEVLVDDESISAEWPAMVKAGYDKKFASGII
;
A
#
# COMPACT_ATOMS: atom_id res chain seq x y z
N MET A 1 11.80 19.91 7.76
CA MET A 1 11.57 19.31 6.43
C MET A 1 10.07 19.28 6.22
N ASN A 2 9.55 20.02 5.26
CA ASN A 2 8.10 20.07 4.99
C ASN A 2 7.84 19.30 3.69
N LEU A 3 7.07 18.20 3.78
CA LEU A 3 6.70 17.38 2.63
C LEU A 3 5.34 17.85 2.13
N ASP A 4 5.29 18.40 0.91
CA ASP A 4 4.04 18.77 0.26
C ASP A 4 3.32 17.51 -0.24
N PRO A 5 2.08 17.24 0.21
CA PRO A 5 1.31 16.08 -0.25
C PRO A 5 1.13 16.02 -1.77
N LYS A 6 1.01 17.15 -2.45
CA LYS A 6 0.87 17.19 -3.92
C LYS A 6 2.15 16.75 -4.63
N GLN A 7 3.30 17.04 -4.05
CA GLN A 7 4.60 16.59 -4.59
C GLN A 7 4.77 15.08 -4.38
N LEU A 8 4.40 14.56 -3.21
CA LEU A 8 4.44 13.13 -2.92
C LEU A 8 3.48 12.35 -3.82
N THR A 9 2.26 12.84 -4.01
CA THR A 9 1.28 12.22 -4.91
C THR A 9 1.80 12.20 -6.34
N ALA A 10 2.44 13.27 -6.82
CA ALA A 10 3.03 13.28 -8.16
C ALA A 10 4.13 12.21 -8.31
N LEU A 11 5.01 12.07 -7.32
CA LEU A 11 6.05 11.03 -7.32
C LEU A 11 5.43 9.62 -7.37
N THR A 12 4.46 9.32 -6.49
CA THR A 12 3.84 8.00 -6.43
C THR A 12 3.13 7.64 -7.74
N GLU A 13 2.41 8.57 -8.36
CA GLU A 13 1.71 8.33 -9.61
C GLU A 13 2.67 8.15 -10.80
N ILE A 14 3.77 8.93 -10.88
CA ILE A 14 4.81 8.72 -11.90
C ILE A 14 5.38 7.30 -11.80
N LEU A 15 5.70 6.86 -10.59
CA LEU A 15 6.30 5.53 -10.38
C LEU A 15 5.30 4.40 -10.62
N ARG A 16 4.04 4.61 -10.27
CA ARG A 16 2.96 3.63 -10.47
C ARG A 16 2.63 3.42 -11.96
N LEU A 17 2.57 4.52 -12.72
CA LEU A 17 2.16 4.51 -14.13
C LEU A 17 3.35 4.45 -15.09
N GLY A 18 4.56 4.70 -14.61
CA GLY A 18 5.78 4.69 -15.42
C GLY A 18 5.87 5.84 -16.43
N SER A 19 5.01 6.87 -16.32
CA SER A 19 4.91 7.97 -17.28
C SER A 19 4.45 9.27 -16.62
N PHE A 20 5.08 10.38 -16.99
CA PHE A 20 4.68 11.73 -16.56
C PHE A 20 3.33 12.13 -17.16
N GLU A 21 3.07 11.74 -18.40
CA GLU A 21 1.82 12.02 -19.10
C GLU A 21 0.66 11.28 -18.44
N ALA A 22 0.79 9.97 -18.24
CA ALA A 22 -0.22 9.16 -17.59
C ALA A 22 -0.48 9.62 -16.13
N ALA A 23 0.56 10.05 -15.41
CA ALA A 23 0.40 10.62 -14.07
C ALA A 23 -0.35 11.97 -14.11
N ALA A 24 -0.11 12.80 -15.12
CA ALA A 24 -0.81 14.05 -15.31
C ALA A 24 -2.31 13.82 -15.57
N ASP A 25 -2.62 12.89 -16.46
CA ASP A 25 -4.01 12.52 -16.78
C ASP A 25 -4.73 11.95 -15.55
N ALA A 26 -4.09 11.04 -14.82
CA ALA A 26 -4.67 10.44 -13.63
C ALA A 26 -4.96 11.46 -12.51
N LEU A 27 -4.14 12.51 -12.40
CA LEU A 27 -4.29 13.57 -11.39
C LEU A 27 -5.07 14.80 -11.89
N GLY A 28 -5.53 14.79 -13.15
CA GLY A 28 -6.29 15.90 -13.74
C GLY A 28 -5.48 17.21 -13.81
N VAL A 29 -4.16 17.12 -14.05
CA VAL A 29 -3.26 18.26 -14.15
C VAL A 29 -2.42 18.20 -15.42
N THR A 30 -1.67 19.25 -15.72
CA THR A 30 -0.76 19.25 -16.87
C THR A 30 0.52 18.48 -16.57
N GLN A 31 1.14 17.91 -17.60
CA GLN A 31 2.46 17.26 -17.49
C GLN A 31 3.55 18.21 -16.97
N SER A 32 3.46 19.50 -17.32
CA SER A 32 4.34 20.54 -16.78
C SER A 32 4.19 20.67 -15.27
N ALA A 33 2.94 20.65 -14.74
CA ALA A 33 2.70 20.73 -13.32
C ALA A 33 3.27 19.50 -12.58
N ILE A 34 3.15 18.28 -13.13
CA ILE A 34 3.77 17.09 -12.58
C ILE A 34 5.29 17.22 -12.54
N SER A 35 5.89 17.68 -13.65
CA SER A 35 7.35 17.89 -13.74
C SER A 35 7.85 18.92 -12.71
N GLN A 36 7.11 20.02 -12.51
CA GLN A 36 7.44 21.04 -11.51
C GLN A 36 7.32 20.51 -10.08
N ARG A 37 6.28 19.72 -9.77
CA ARG A 37 6.10 19.11 -8.45
C ARG A 37 7.22 18.14 -8.13
N LEU A 38 7.60 17.27 -9.09
CA LEU A 38 8.72 16.36 -8.91
C LEU A 38 10.02 17.13 -8.72
N LYS A 39 10.29 18.12 -9.56
CA LYS A 39 11.52 18.94 -9.45
C LYS A 39 11.61 19.61 -8.09
N ALA A 40 10.54 20.24 -7.60
CA ALA A 40 10.53 20.87 -6.29
C ALA A 40 10.81 19.86 -5.15
N LEU A 41 10.33 18.62 -5.29
CA LEU A 41 10.60 17.55 -4.35
C LEU A 41 12.08 17.12 -4.41
N GLU A 42 12.64 16.95 -5.61
CA GLU A 42 14.05 16.64 -5.84
C GLU A 42 14.99 17.74 -5.30
N ASP A 43 14.62 19.00 -5.51
CA ASP A 43 15.37 20.16 -4.99
C ASP A 43 15.35 20.16 -3.45
N ASN A 44 14.23 19.83 -2.80
CA ASN A 44 14.12 19.75 -1.35
C ASN A 44 15.01 18.67 -0.72
N PHE A 45 15.21 17.55 -1.44
CA PHE A 45 16.04 16.44 -0.97
C PHE A 45 17.49 16.48 -1.49
N GLY A 46 17.75 17.34 -2.46
CA GLY A 46 19.06 17.39 -3.14
C GLY A 46 19.40 16.09 -3.87
N SER A 47 18.40 15.36 -4.32
CA SER A 47 18.57 14.03 -4.92
C SER A 47 17.57 13.79 -6.05
N ILE A 48 18.01 13.12 -7.10
CA ILE A 48 17.12 12.64 -8.16
C ILE A 48 16.27 11.50 -7.60
N LEU A 49 14.96 11.59 -7.76
CA LEU A 49 14.01 10.59 -7.26
C LEU A 49 13.46 9.69 -8.36
N VAL A 50 13.45 10.16 -9.60
CA VAL A 50 12.93 9.42 -10.75
C VAL A 50 13.94 9.39 -11.89
N GLU A 51 14.27 8.19 -12.37
CA GLU A 51 15.00 7.98 -13.62
C GLU A 51 14.02 8.11 -14.79
N ARG A 52 14.33 9.03 -15.72
CA ARG A 52 13.51 9.30 -16.92
C ARG A 52 13.77 8.26 -18.00
N SER A 53 13.52 7.01 -17.69
CA SER A 53 13.49 5.88 -18.66
C SER A 53 12.08 5.65 -19.17
N THR A 54 11.92 4.73 -20.10
CA THR A 54 10.60 4.29 -20.57
C THR A 54 10.46 2.80 -20.28
N PRO A 55 9.66 2.39 -19.29
CA PRO A 55 8.93 3.23 -18.32
C PRO A 55 9.85 3.94 -17.31
N CYS A 56 9.36 5.04 -16.73
CA CYS A 56 10.04 5.75 -15.64
C CYS A 56 10.23 4.82 -14.43
N ARG A 57 11.39 4.95 -13.77
CA ARG A 57 11.73 4.13 -12.59
C ARG A 57 12.15 5.01 -11.42
N GLY A 58 11.84 4.54 -10.21
CA GLY A 58 12.30 5.21 -9.01
C GLY A 58 13.77 4.89 -8.70
N THR A 59 14.52 5.90 -8.32
CA THR A 59 15.80 5.68 -7.63
C THR A 59 15.55 5.05 -6.26
N THR A 60 16.59 4.57 -5.59
CA THR A 60 16.45 4.05 -4.21
C THR A 60 15.81 5.09 -3.28
N ALA A 61 16.18 6.37 -3.42
CA ALA A 61 15.58 7.46 -2.64
C ALA A 61 14.12 7.69 -3.02
N GLY A 62 13.79 7.67 -4.33
CA GLY A 62 12.44 7.82 -4.83
C GLY A 62 11.51 6.72 -4.36
N LEU A 63 11.95 5.46 -4.40
CA LEU A 63 11.16 4.32 -3.92
C LEU A 63 10.90 4.39 -2.41
N ARG A 64 11.90 4.79 -1.62
CA ARG A 64 11.74 4.98 -0.17
C ARG A 64 10.73 6.08 0.14
N LEU A 65 10.80 7.20 -0.59
CA LEU A 65 9.89 8.32 -0.39
C LEU A 65 8.47 7.99 -0.84
N ALA A 66 8.31 7.25 -1.93
CA ALA A 66 7.00 6.75 -2.37
C ALA A 66 6.38 5.77 -1.36
N ALA A 67 7.17 4.88 -0.79
CA ALA A 67 6.71 3.98 0.29
C ALA A 67 6.25 4.77 1.52
N HIS A 68 6.98 5.81 1.92
CA HIS A 68 6.56 6.71 2.99
C HIS A 68 5.24 7.42 2.66
N ALA A 69 5.10 7.97 1.44
CA ALA A 69 3.89 8.64 1.00
C ALA A 69 2.66 7.70 1.06
N ASN A 70 2.81 6.46 0.62
CA ASN A 70 1.76 5.45 0.71
C ASN A 70 1.37 5.15 2.16
N SER A 71 2.34 5.06 3.08
CA SER A 71 2.08 4.85 4.51
C SER A 71 1.30 6.02 5.12
N VAL A 72 1.65 7.25 4.77
CA VAL A 72 0.92 8.46 5.23
C VAL A 72 -0.52 8.43 4.71
N THR A 73 -0.73 8.14 3.43
CA THR A 73 -2.08 8.04 2.84
C THR A 73 -2.94 6.97 3.54
N LEU A 74 -2.35 5.82 3.89
CA LEU A 74 -3.06 4.78 4.64
C LEU A 74 -3.45 5.26 6.04
N MET A 75 -2.54 5.89 6.77
CA MET A 75 -2.81 6.44 8.10
C MET A 75 -3.89 7.54 8.05
N GLU A 76 -3.87 8.42 7.06
CA GLU A 76 -4.90 9.44 6.86
C GLU A 76 -6.26 8.82 6.53
N ALA A 77 -6.30 7.79 5.71
CA ALA A 77 -7.52 7.06 5.40
C ALA A 77 -8.11 6.36 6.62
N ASP A 78 -7.27 5.78 7.47
CA ASP A 78 -7.68 5.13 8.71
C ASP A 78 -8.24 6.16 9.71
N LEU A 79 -7.54 7.26 9.94
CA LEU A 79 -8.03 8.37 10.77
C LEU A 79 -9.36 8.94 10.26
N SER A 80 -9.47 9.14 8.94
CA SER A 80 -10.70 9.64 8.33
C SER A 80 -11.87 8.68 8.51
N ARG A 81 -11.59 7.37 8.51
CA ARG A 81 -12.59 6.33 8.78
C ARG A 81 -13.03 6.37 10.25
N GLU A 82 -12.08 6.44 11.17
CA GLU A 82 -12.35 6.54 12.61
C GLU A 82 -13.24 7.75 12.94
N LEU A 83 -12.89 8.93 12.39
CA LEU A 83 -13.62 10.16 12.63
C LEU A 83 -15.04 10.16 12.04
N ARG A 84 -15.25 9.49 10.91
CA ARG A 84 -16.57 9.40 10.28
C ARG A 84 -17.50 8.41 10.96
N GLN A 85 -16.98 7.38 11.58
CA GLN A 85 -17.78 6.27 12.10
C GLN A 85 -18.18 6.43 13.57
N GLY A 86 -17.63 7.41 14.29
CA GLY A 86 -18.12 7.86 15.62
C GLY A 86 -18.33 6.78 16.69
N ALA A 87 -17.81 5.59 16.50
CA ALA A 87 -17.66 4.50 17.48
C ALA A 87 -17.09 3.27 16.79
N HIS A 88 -16.07 2.73 17.41
CA HIS A 88 -15.38 1.51 17.03
C HIS A 88 -16.30 0.29 16.99
N THR A 89 -16.89 0.00 15.85
CA THR A 89 -17.34 -1.35 15.57
C THR A 89 -16.30 -2.02 14.67
N LEU A 90 -15.61 -3.02 15.20
CA LEU A 90 -14.65 -3.88 14.47
C LEU A 90 -15.22 -4.42 13.14
N GLU A 91 -16.55 -4.43 13.01
CA GLU A 91 -17.26 -4.85 11.80
C GLU A 91 -17.07 -3.92 10.59
N ALA A 92 -16.69 -2.65 10.81
CA ALA A 92 -16.50 -1.68 9.74
C ALA A 92 -15.08 -1.70 9.12
N LEU A 93 -14.14 -2.39 9.75
CA LEU A 93 -12.78 -2.53 9.23
C LEU A 93 -12.74 -3.55 8.10
N LYS A 94 -12.17 -3.16 6.95
CA LYS A 94 -11.85 -4.14 5.91
C LYS A 94 -10.85 -5.13 6.49
N PRO A 95 -11.10 -6.43 6.38
CA PRO A 95 -10.19 -7.43 6.91
C PRO A 95 -8.86 -7.41 6.16
N VAL A 96 -7.78 -7.49 6.91
CA VAL A 96 -6.44 -7.77 6.36
C VAL A 96 -6.33 -9.28 6.20
N ARG A 97 -6.14 -9.73 4.97
CA ARG A 97 -6.00 -11.17 4.67
C ARG A 97 -4.56 -11.59 4.82
N ILE A 98 -4.32 -12.56 5.67
CA ILE A 98 -2.99 -13.10 5.97
C ILE A 98 -3.01 -14.60 5.69
N ALA A 99 -2.11 -15.04 4.82
CA ALA A 99 -1.90 -16.48 4.58
C ALA A 99 -0.71 -16.94 5.43
N VAL A 100 -0.91 -17.97 6.21
CA VAL A 100 0.10 -18.53 7.13
C VAL A 100 0.07 -20.03 7.13
N ASN A 101 1.20 -20.66 7.47
CA ASN A 101 1.23 -22.08 7.75
C ASN A 101 0.71 -22.37 9.18
N ALA A 102 0.34 -23.61 9.43
CA ALA A 102 -0.21 -24.04 10.71
C ALA A 102 0.77 -23.78 11.88
N ASP A 103 2.08 -23.94 11.66
CA ASP A 103 3.10 -23.70 12.70
C ASP A 103 3.18 -22.22 13.09
N SER A 104 3.10 -21.30 12.14
CA SER A 104 3.07 -19.85 12.41
C SER A 104 1.82 -19.46 13.20
N LEU A 105 0.66 -20.03 12.86
CA LEU A 105 -0.59 -19.79 13.58
C LEU A 105 -0.54 -20.32 15.00
N ALA A 106 0.08 -21.48 15.22
CA ALA A 106 0.19 -22.11 16.54
C ALA A 106 1.25 -21.45 17.46
N THR A 107 2.15 -20.65 16.91
CA THR A 107 3.33 -20.15 17.65
C THR A 107 3.27 -18.63 17.85
N TRP A 108 3.77 -17.87 16.90
CA TRP A 108 4.07 -16.44 17.08
C TRP A 108 2.98 -15.49 16.55
N LEU A 109 2.18 -15.93 15.58
CA LEU A 109 1.23 -15.06 14.89
C LEU A 109 0.15 -14.47 15.80
N PRO A 110 -0.51 -15.23 16.71
CA PRO A 110 -1.53 -14.68 17.59
C PRO A 110 -0.99 -13.53 18.43
N THR A 111 0.23 -13.70 18.99
CA THR A 111 0.89 -12.66 19.77
C THR A 111 1.22 -11.41 18.93
N ALA A 112 1.67 -11.61 17.70
CA ALA A 112 1.97 -10.51 16.78
C ALA A 112 0.69 -9.74 16.37
N LEU A 113 -0.42 -10.44 16.14
CA LEU A 113 -1.71 -9.82 15.82
C LEU A 113 -2.31 -9.06 17.00
N ASP A 114 -2.21 -9.58 18.20
CA ASP A 114 -2.68 -8.93 19.44
C ASP A 114 -1.95 -7.60 19.69
N SER A 115 -0.67 -7.53 19.34
CA SER A 115 0.15 -6.31 19.50
C SER A 115 -0.07 -5.25 18.40
N SER A 116 -0.76 -5.56 17.34
CA SER A 116 -0.88 -4.70 16.15
C SER A 116 -2.04 -3.69 16.18
N GLY A 117 -2.84 -3.66 17.25
CA GLY A 117 -3.95 -2.72 17.41
C GLY A 117 -5.27 -3.22 16.78
N ALA A 118 -6.24 -2.32 16.62
CA ALA A 118 -7.59 -2.65 16.19
C ALA A 118 -7.69 -2.92 14.67
N PHE A 119 -7.21 -4.07 14.23
CA PHE A 119 -7.42 -4.57 12.87
C PHE A 119 -8.34 -5.79 12.90
N ARG A 120 -9.09 -5.99 11.83
CA ARG A 120 -9.78 -7.24 11.57
C ARG A 120 -8.92 -8.07 10.64
N TYR A 121 -8.63 -9.31 11.02
CA TYR A 121 -7.83 -10.23 10.23
C TYR A 121 -8.69 -11.37 9.68
N GLU A 122 -8.47 -11.73 8.44
CA GLU A 122 -8.89 -13.01 7.87
C GLU A 122 -7.64 -13.85 7.70
N VAL A 123 -7.51 -14.88 8.55
CA VAL A 123 -6.33 -15.76 8.53
C VAL A 123 -6.64 -16.97 7.69
N LEU A 124 -5.81 -17.18 6.68
CA LEU A 124 -5.82 -18.36 5.86
C LEU A 124 -4.71 -19.29 6.33
N VAL A 125 -5.08 -20.50 6.73
CA VAL A 125 -4.11 -21.51 7.10
C VAL A 125 -3.77 -22.32 5.85
N ASP A 126 -2.50 -22.30 5.48
CA ASP A 126 -1.95 -23.13 4.40
C ASP A 126 -1.78 -24.56 4.94
N ASP A 127 -2.46 -25.51 4.31
CA ASP A 127 -2.20 -26.92 4.44
C ASP A 127 -1.56 -27.46 3.13
N GLU A 128 -1.12 -28.67 3.12
CA GLU A 128 -0.45 -29.29 1.96
C GLU A 128 -1.33 -29.26 0.69
N SER A 129 -2.65 -29.20 0.83
CA SER A 129 -3.59 -29.11 -0.30
C SER A 129 -3.64 -27.72 -0.91
N ILE A 130 -3.43 -26.71 -0.11
CA ILE A 130 -3.43 -25.29 -0.53
C ILE A 130 -2.11 -24.92 -1.21
N SER A 131 -0.99 -25.43 -0.73
CA SER A 131 0.34 -25.19 -1.32
C SER A 131 0.42 -25.55 -2.79
N ALA A 132 -0.21 -26.65 -3.19
CA ALA A 132 -0.22 -27.09 -4.59
C ALA A 132 -1.03 -26.17 -5.51
N GLU A 133 -2.06 -25.49 -4.99
CA GLU A 133 -2.95 -24.59 -5.75
C GLU A 133 -2.53 -23.11 -5.66
N TRP A 134 -1.53 -22.78 -4.84
CA TRP A 134 -1.10 -21.42 -4.55
C TRP A 134 -0.89 -20.52 -5.78
N PRO A 135 -0.20 -20.96 -6.84
CA PRO A 135 -0.01 -20.13 -8.03
C PRO A 135 -1.32 -19.80 -8.77
N ALA A 136 -2.29 -20.72 -8.75
CA ALA A 136 -3.58 -20.53 -9.37
C ALA A 136 -4.47 -19.59 -8.53
N MET A 137 -4.36 -19.64 -7.21
CA MET A 137 -5.07 -18.79 -6.26
C MET A 137 -4.60 -17.34 -6.34
N VAL A 138 -3.30 -17.09 -6.44
CA VAL A 138 -2.73 -15.76 -6.66
C VAL A 138 -3.24 -15.15 -7.96
N LYS A 139 -3.35 -15.96 -9.02
CA LYS A 139 -3.84 -15.53 -10.33
C LYS A 139 -5.34 -15.24 -10.38
N ALA A 140 -6.14 -15.92 -9.53
CA ALA A 140 -7.59 -15.77 -9.43
C ALA A 140 -8.05 -14.70 -8.43
N GLY A 141 -7.10 -13.99 -7.77
CA GLY A 141 -7.43 -12.93 -6.81
C GLY A 141 -8.17 -13.45 -5.58
N TYR A 142 -7.62 -14.36 -4.85
CA TYR A 142 -7.97 -14.82 -3.48
C TYR A 142 -9.47 -15.00 -3.10
N ASP A 143 -10.40 -14.52 -3.90
CA ASP A 143 -11.78 -14.24 -3.48
C ASP A 143 -12.69 -15.45 -3.32
N LYS A 144 -12.27 -16.66 -3.65
CA LYS A 144 -13.25 -17.77 -3.81
C LYS A 144 -13.07 -19.01 -2.93
N LYS A 145 -11.99 -19.15 -2.13
CA LYS A 145 -11.73 -20.44 -1.46
C LYS A 145 -11.41 -20.38 0.04
N PHE A 146 -11.65 -19.28 0.71
CA PHE A 146 -11.20 -19.13 2.09
C PHE A 146 -12.29 -19.36 3.12
N ALA A 147 -12.03 -20.28 4.04
CA ALA A 147 -12.80 -20.38 5.27
C ALA A 147 -12.48 -19.17 6.15
N SER A 148 -13.46 -18.32 6.43
CA SER A 148 -13.35 -17.21 7.38
C SER A 148 -13.26 -17.78 8.79
N GLY A 149 -12.04 -17.84 9.33
CA GLY A 149 -11.83 -17.98 10.76
C GLY A 149 -11.78 -16.56 11.36
N ILE A 150 -12.76 -16.21 12.17
CA ILE A 150 -12.71 -15.01 13.01
C ILE A 150 -11.99 -15.44 14.29
N ILE A 151 -10.85 -14.85 14.58
CA ILE A 151 -10.22 -14.89 15.90
C ILE A 151 -10.52 -13.58 16.59
#